data_bb9889523ccc9b1a8a249f9239252497
#
_entry.id   bb9889523ccc9b1a8a249f9239252497
#
_cell.length_a   1.000
_cell.length_b   1.000
_cell.length_c   1.000
_cell.angle_alpha   90.00
_cell.angle_beta   90.00
_cell.angle_gamma   90.00
#
_symmetry.space_group_name_H-M   'P 1'
#
loop_
_entity.id
_entity.type
_entity.pdbx_description
1 polymer ?
#
loop_
_entity_poly.entity_id
_entity_poly.type
_entity_poly.pdbx_seq_one_letter_code
_entity_poly.pdbx_strand_id
1 'polypeptide(L)'
;MNRMEKTKQKQITDFLINNGVIIVMFILVIVAGLTTQNFFTLNNLNNLLNNMSFRLVIALGIAGCVITAGCDLSAGRLIGLGGCISGVLLQRMDYSGKFFPDMQPLNVFLAALVAMLICAVFGTITGFFIAYLSVPPFIATLATMEIVYGLNMLFTNATPLGGFTTEYTNVGSGKFLG
;
A
#
# COMPACT_ATOMS: atom_id res chain seq x y z
N MET A 1 4.43 -48.31 -24.59
CA MET A 1 4.58 -46.86 -24.26
C MET A 1 6.06 -46.62 -24.08
N ASN A 2 6.65 -45.85 -24.98
CA ASN A 2 8.10 -45.78 -25.22
C ASN A 2 8.81 -45.01 -24.06
N ARG A 3 9.99 -45.43 -23.68
CA ARG A 3 10.79 -44.79 -22.58
C ARG A 3 10.97 -43.29 -22.77
N MET A 4 11.04 -42.81 -24.01
CA MET A 4 11.12 -41.41 -24.39
C MET A 4 9.82 -40.63 -24.11
N GLU A 5 8.64 -41.23 -24.25
CA GLU A 5 7.35 -40.59 -23.93
C GLU A 5 7.19 -40.37 -22.44
N LYS A 6 7.60 -41.34 -21.61
CA LYS A 6 7.56 -41.21 -20.15
C LYS A 6 8.49 -40.08 -19.66
N THR A 7 9.66 -39.92 -20.31
CA THR A 7 10.60 -38.84 -19.98
C THR A 7 10.06 -37.46 -20.35
N LYS A 8 9.44 -37.33 -21.53
CA LYS A 8 8.78 -36.09 -21.97
C LYS A 8 7.58 -35.74 -21.09
N GLN A 9 6.73 -36.69 -20.74
CA GLN A 9 5.62 -36.47 -19.83
C GLN A 9 6.08 -35.98 -18.46
N LYS A 10 7.13 -36.59 -17.91
CA LYS A 10 7.70 -36.15 -16.61
C LYS A 10 8.26 -34.73 -16.71
N GLN A 11 8.97 -34.37 -17.76
CA GLN A 11 9.50 -33.01 -17.98
C GLN A 11 8.38 -31.96 -18.08
N ILE A 12 7.29 -32.26 -18.79
CA ILE A 12 6.14 -31.37 -18.90
C ILE A 12 5.44 -31.22 -17.54
N THR A 13 5.26 -32.30 -16.81
CA THR A 13 4.65 -32.26 -15.47
C THR A 13 5.51 -31.45 -14.50
N ASP A 14 6.81 -31.68 -14.48
CA ASP A 14 7.73 -30.95 -13.61
C ASP A 14 7.78 -29.47 -14.00
N PHE A 15 7.72 -29.11 -15.29
CA PHE A 15 7.62 -27.74 -15.76
C PHE A 15 6.30 -27.08 -15.33
N LEU A 16 5.16 -27.78 -15.46
CA LEU A 16 3.85 -27.28 -15.03
C LEU A 16 3.77 -27.07 -13.52
N ILE A 17 4.33 -27.98 -12.74
CA ILE A 17 4.34 -27.88 -11.27
C ILE A 17 5.24 -26.71 -10.84
N ASN A 18 6.44 -26.61 -11.38
CA ASN A 18 7.42 -25.58 -11.01
C ASN A 18 6.99 -24.16 -11.45
N ASN A 19 6.20 -24.06 -12.53
CA ASN A 19 5.74 -22.77 -13.06
C ASN A 19 4.22 -22.57 -12.92
N GLY A 20 3.53 -23.40 -12.14
CA GLY A 20 2.09 -23.42 -12.03
C GLY A 20 1.47 -22.07 -11.72
N VAL A 21 2.05 -21.31 -10.78
CA VAL A 21 1.59 -19.96 -10.40
C VAL A 21 1.66 -19.00 -11.59
N ILE A 22 2.77 -19.04 -12.35
CA ILE A 22 2.97 -18.18 -13.51
C ILE A 22 1.98 -18.52 -14.61
N ILE A 23 1.76 -19.82 -14.85
CA ILE A 23 0.81 -20.31 -15.88
C ILE A 23 -0.62 -19.88 -15.53
N VAL A 24 -1.04 -20.05 -14.27
CA VAL A 24 -2.36 -19.63 -13.79
C VAL A 24 -2.50 -18.10 -13.94
N MET A 25 -1.48 -17.34 -13.59
CA MET A 25 -1.49 -15.87 -13.77
C MET A 25 -1.70 -15.47 -15.24
N PHE A 26 -0.99 -16.10 -16.19
CA PHE A 26 -1.17 -15.83 -17.61
C PHE A 26 -2.58 -16.21 -18.11
N ILE A 27 -3.11 -17.35 -17.67
CA ILE A 27 -4.48 -17.76 -18.00
C ILE A 27 -5.47 -16.72 -17.49
N LEU A 28 -5.34 -16.25 -16.26
CA LEU A 28 -6.21 -15.22 -15.67
C LEU A 28 -6.14 -13.90 -16.45
N VAL A 29 -4.95 -13.47 -16.87
CA VAL A 29 -4.76 -12.26 -17.68
C VAL A 29 -5.46 -12.40 -19.05
N ILE A 30 -5.33 -13.56 -19.68
CA ILE A 30 -6.01 -13.84 -20.98
C ILE A 30 -7.53 -13.83 -20.80
N VAL A 31 -8.04 -14.53 -19.78
CA VAL A 31 -9.48 -14.57 -19.49
C VAL A 31 -10.00 -13.16 -19.18
N ALA A 32 -9.32 -12.39 -18.35
CA ALA A 32 -9.69 -11.00 -18.05
C ALA A 32 -9.65 -10.13 -19.30
N GLY A 33 -8.65 -10.31 -20.17
CA GLY A 33 -8.53 -9.59 -21.43
C GLY A 33 -9.64 -9.88 -22.44
N LEU A 34 -10.17 -11.11 -22.42
CA LEU A 34 -11.28 -11.53 -23.31
C LEU A 34 -12.66 -11.15 -22.74
N THR A 35 -12.80 -11.10 -21.40
CA THR A 35 -14.10 -10.85 -20.76
C THR A 35 -14.34 -9.38 -20.41
N THR A 36 -13.28 -8.59 -20.23
CA THR A 36 -13.38 -7.19 -19.79
C THR A 36 -13.12 -6.24 -20.95
N GLN A 37 -14.11 -5.40 -21.27
CA GLN A 37 -13.95 -4.35 -22.27
C GLN A 37 -12.86 -3.37 -21.82
N ASN A 38 -12.03 -2.93 -22.75
CA ASN A 38 -10.94 -1.98 -22.51
C ASN A 38 -9.78 -2.49 -21.63
N PHE A 39 -9.66 -3.80 -21.38
CA PHE A 39 -8.58 -4.36 -20.59
C PHE A 39 -7.19 -4.02 -21.15
N PHE A 40 -6.99 -4.15 -22.46
CA PHE A 40 -5.73 -3.85 -23.15
C PHE A 40 -5.62 -2.40 -23.66
N THR A 41 -6.27 -1.43 -23.02
CA THR A 41 -6.14 -0.03 -23.37
C THR A 41 -4.95 0.64 -22.68
N LEU A 42 -4.40 1.68 -23.32
CA LEU A 42 -3.34 2.52 -22.73
C LEU A 42 -3.78 3.13 -21.40
N ASN A 43 -5.06 3.50 -21.27
CA ASN A 43 -5.58 4.05 -20.01
C ASN A 43 -5.52 3.02 -18.87
N ASN A 44 -5.87 1.77 -19.15
CA ASN A 44 -5.78 0.70 -18.16
C ASN A 44 -4.31 0.39 -17.81
N LEU A 45 -3.42 0.40 -18.80
CA LEU A 45 -1.99 0.23 -18.58
C LEU A 45 -1.43 1.35 -17.69
N ASN A 46 -1.78 2.61 -17.97
CA ASN A 46 -1.37 3.75 -17.13
C ASN A 46 -1.90 3.64 -15.70
N ASN A 47 -3.17 3.23 -15.53
CA ASN A 47 -3.73 3.00 -14.21
C ASN A 47 -2.99 1.88 -13.45
N LEU A 48 -2.62 0.82 -14.15
CA LEU A 48 -1.85 -0.29 -13.58
C LEU A 48 -0.44 0.18 -13.16
N LEU A 49 0.26 0.94 -14.01
CA LEU A 49 1.57 1.51 -13.71
C LEU A 49 1.51 2.48 -12.52
N ASN A 50 0.50 3.34 -12.47
CA ASN A 50 0.28 4.24 -11.32
C ASN A 50 0.04 3.46 -10.03
N ASN A 51 -0.80 2.42 -10.08
CA ASN A 51 -1.03 1.55 -8.92
C ASN A 51 0.20 0.76 -8.49
N MET A 52 1.09 0.40 -9.41
CA MET A 52 2.35 -0.27 -9.09
C MET A 52 3.39 0.68 -8.50
N SER A 53 3.43 1.93 -8.95
CA SER A 53 4.45 2.91 -8.52
C SER A 53 4.46 3.12 -7.01
N PHE A 54 3.30 3.41 -6.40
CA PHE A 54 3.26 3.62 -4.94
C PHE A 54 3.53 2.33 -4.16
N ARG A 55 3.10 1.17 -4.67
CA ARG A 55 3.39 -0.13 -4.06
C ARG A 55 4.89 -0.46 -4.11
N LEU A 56 5.58 -0.04 -5.18
CA LEU A 56 7.03 -0.22 -5.30
C LEU A 56 7.77 0.59 -4.22
N VAL A 57 7.37 1.84 -3.99
CA VAL A 57 7.96 2.68 -2.93
C VAL A 57 7.76 2.04 -1.56
N ILE A 58 6.56 1.52 -1.28
CA ILE A 58 6.26 0.80 -0.04
C ILE A 58 7.15 -0.44 0.09
N ALA A 59 7.25 -1.23 -0.97
CA ALA A 59 8.06 -2.45 -0.99
C ALA A 59 9.54 -2.15 -0.72
N LEU A 60 10.09 -1.05 -1.28
CA LEU A 60 11.44 -0.59 -1.00
C LEU A 60 11.62 -0.20 0.47
N GLY A 61 10.62 0.46 1.08
CA GLY A 61 10.64 0.78 2.50
C GLY A 61 10.67 -0.45 3.40
N ILE A 62 9.91 -1.49 3.05
CA ILE A 62 9.84 -2.75 3.82
C ILE A 62 11.07 -3.65 3.55
N ALA A 63 11.74 -3.48 2.41
CA ALA A 63 12.88 -4.33 2.02
C ALA A 63 13.98 -4.36 3.09
N GLY A 64 14.23 -3.24 3.78
CA GLY A 64 15.16 -3.18 4.90
C GLY A 64 14.82 -4.15 6.03
N CYS A 65 13.54 -4.26 6.39
CA CYS A 65 13.08 -5.20 7.41
C CYS A 65 13.27 -6.66 6.96
N VAL A 66 13.00 -6.95 5.68
CA VAL A 66 13.15 -8.31 5.12
C VAL A 66 14.63 -8.73 5.09
N ILE A 67 15.54 -7.81 4.73
CA ILE A 67 16.99 -8.08 4.70
C ILE A 67 17.51 -8.43 6.10
N THR A 68 16.96 -7.83 7.15
CA THR A 68 17.32 -8.12 8.55
C THR A 68 16.57 -9.32 9.13
N ALA A 69 15.95 -10.15 8.28
CA ALA A 69 15.11 -11.30 8.68
C ALA A 69 13.93 -10.92 9.60
N GLY A 70 13.52 -9.65 9.55
CA GLY A 70 12.32 -9.15 10.24
C GLY A 70 11.08 -9.22 9.34
N CYS A 71 9.92 -9.08 9.97
CA CYS A 71 8.64 -8.93 9.26
C CYS A 71 7.96 -7.66 9.77
N ASP A 72 7.61 -6.74 8.87
CA ASP A 72 6.85 -5.53 9.22
C ASP A 72 5.41 -5.63 8.73
N LEU A 73 4.51 -5.96 9.65
CA LEU A 73 3.07 -6.01 9.40
C LEU A 73 2.39 -4.64 9.58
N SER A 74 3.08 -3.68 10.22
CA SER A 74 2.50 -2.38 10.56
C SER A 74 2.45 -1.41 9.37
N ALA A 75 3.29 -1.62 8.34
CA ALA A 75 3.46 -0.72 7.21
C ALA A 75 2.14 -0.33 6.53
N GLY A 76 1.23 -1.29 6.30
CA GLY A 76 -0.06 -1.02 5.68
C GLY A 76 -0.95 -0.07 6.51
N ARG A 77 -0.95 -0.21 7.83
CA ARG A 77 -1.72 0.65 8.72
C ARG A 77 -1.07 2.02 8.94
N LEU A 78 0.26 2.07 8.93
CA LEU A 78 1.01 3.35 8.96
C LEU A 78 0.75 4.18 7.71
N ILE A 79 0.65 3.55 6.53
CA ILE A 79 0.25 4.24 5.29
C ILE A 79 -1.16 4.81 5.44
N GLY A 80 -2.10 4.02 5.98
CA GLY A 80 -3.45 4.48 6.28
C GLY A 80 -3.47 5.66 7.26
N LEU A 81 -2.64 5.63 8.30
CA LEU A 81 -2.47 6.74 9.24
C LEU A 81 -1.93 7.99 8.55
N GLY A 82 -0.90 7.85 7.74
CA GLY A 82 -0.34 8.95 6.96
C GLY A 82 -1.36 9.59 6.02
N GLY A 83 -2.15 8.76 5.33
CA GLY A 83 -3.26 9.22 4.49
C GLY A 83 -4.37 9.90 5.28
N CYS A 84 -4.69 9.41 6.46
CA CYS A 84 -5.67 10.01 7.36
C CYS A 84 -5.21 11.40 7.84
N ILE A 85 -3.99 11.50 8.33
CA ILE A 85 -3.41 12.77 8.83
C ILE A 85 -3.33 13.80 7.70
N SER A 86 -2.72 13.45 6.56
CA SER A 86 -2.60 14.36 5.43
C SER A 86 -3.97 14.75 4.89
N GLY A 87 -4.92 13.80 4.84
CA GLY A 87 -6.29 14.05 4.40
C GLY A 87 -7.00 15.07 5.27
N VAL A 88 -6.94 14.94 6.60
CA VAL A 88 -7.57 15.89 7.53
C VAL A 88 -6.98 17.29 7.43
N LEU A 89 -5.64 17.40 7.25
CA LEU A 89 -4.93 18.66 7.13
C LEU A 89 -5.17 19.38 5.79
N LEU A 90 -5.70 18.65 4.79
CA LEU A 90 -5.92 19.14 3.43
C LEU A 90 -7.40 19.19 3.02
N GLN A 91 -8.32 19.21 4.00
CA GLN A 91 -9.74 19.42 3.74
C GLN A 91 -10.03 20.87 3.38
N ARG A 92 -10.91 21.08 2.37
CA ARG A 92 -11.36 22.41 1.92
C ARG A 92 -12.18 23.12 2.98
N MET A 93 -12.17 24.45 2.96
CA MET A 93 -12.92 25.27 3.92
C MET A 93 -14.45 25.16 3.77
N ASP A 94 -14.92 24.89 2.55
CA ASP A 94 -16.34 24.77 2.20
C ASP A 94 -16.93 23.38 2.46
N TYR A 95 -16.13 22.43 2.95
CA TYR A 95 -16.60 21.08 3.21
C TYR A 95 -17.32 20.98 4.57
N SER A 96 -18.60 20.62 4.54
CA SER A 96 -19.45 20.54 5.74
C SER A 96 -19.01 19.50 6.78
N GLY A 97 -18.31 18.44 6.34
CA GLY A 97 -17.74 17.39 7.19
C GLY A 97 -16.28 17.62 7.56
N LYS A 98 -15.82 18.86 7.55
CA LYS A 98 -14.42 19.19 7.87
C LYS A 98 -14.08 18.86 9.32
N PHE A 99 -12.95 18.19 9.52
CA PHE A 99 -12.53 17.73 10.85
C PHE A 99 -12.13 18.89 11.77
N PHE A 100 -11.38 19.87 11.24
CA PHE A 100 -11.04 21.12 11.94
C PHE A 100 -11.71 22.31 11.23
N PRO A 101 -12.91 22.75 11.65
CA PRO A 101 -13.69 23.75 10.90
C PRO A 101 -12.96 25.06 10.63
N ASP A 102 -12.19 25.55 11.60
CA ASP A 102 -11.52 26.87 11.54
C ASP A 102 -10.12 26.83 10.94
N MET A 103 -9.57 25.63 10.69
CA MET A 103 -8.21 25.48 10.18
C MET A 103 -8.16 25.65 8.65
N GLN A 104 -7.33 26.56 8.15
CA GLN A 104 -7.07 26.61 6.72
C GLN A 104 -6.29 25.39 6.27
N PRO A 105 -6.55 24.87 5.04
CA PRO A 105 -5.80 23.74 4.51
C PRO A 105 -4.32 24.09 4.43
N LEU A 106 -3.46 23.17 4.90
CA LEU A 106 -2.02 23.35 4.85
C LEU A 106 -1.51 23.19 3.40
N ASN A 107 -0.26 23.57 3.22
CA ASN A 107 0.47 23.20 1.99
C ASN A 107 0.65 21.67 1.95
N VAL A 108 0.49 21.08 0.75
CA VAL A 108 0.55 19.61 0.55
C VAL A 108 1.86 19.01 1.05
N PHE A 109 3.00 19.70 0.81
CA PHE A 109 4.30 19.24 1.29
C PHE A 109 4.42 19.27 2.81
N LEU A 110 3.86 20.31 3.45
CA LEU A 110 3.87 20.41 4.91
C LEU A 110 2.99 19.35 5.55
N ALA A 111 1.81 19.11 4.98
CA ALA A 111 0.91 18.04 5.44
C ALA A 111 1.55 16.65 5.30
N ALA A 112 2.24 16.40 4.19
CA ALA A 112 3.00 15.16 3.97
C ALA A 112 4.15 15.02 4.99
N LEU A 113 4.88 16.10 5.27
CA LEU A 113 5.96 16.10 6.26
C LEU A 113 5.44 15.76 7.66
N VAL A 114 4.33 16.38 8.08
CA VAL A 114 3.68 16.09 9.37
C VAL A 114 3.25 14.63 9.45
N ALA A 115 2.62 14.12 8.40
CA ALA A 115 2.21 12.70 8.32
C ALA A 115 3.42 11.75 8.42
N MET A 116 4.51 12.04 7.71
CA MET A 116 5.75 11.26 7.78
C MET A 116 6.37 11.28 9.18
N LEU A 117 6.42 12.43 9.84
CA LEU A 117 6.97 12.53 11.20
C LEU A 117 6.16 11.70 12.21
N ILE A 118 4.83 11.76 12.13
CA ILE A 118 3.97 10.96 13.01
C ILE A 118 4.16 9.45 12.73
N CYS A 119 4.19 9.03 11.48
CA CYS A 119 4.47 7.64 11.13
C CYS A 119 5.87 7.19 11.60
N ALA A 120 6.88 8.06 11.51
CA ALA A 120 8.23 7.79 11.98
C ALA A 120 8.30 7.58 13.51
N VAL A 121 7.48 8.30 14.29
CA VAL A 121 7.36 8.09 15.73
C VAL A 121 6.89 6.66 16.03
N PHE A 122 5.83 6.19 15.38
CA PHE A 122 5.36 4.82 15.56
C PHE A 122 6.40 3.78 15.13
N GLY A 123 7.06 3.99 13.98
CA GLY A 123 8.14 3.13 13.52
C GLY A 123 9.32 3.09 14.50
N THR A 124 9.69 4.23 15.07
CA THR A 124 10.76 4.31 16.10
C THR A 124 10.39 3.56 17.37
N ILE A 125 9.17 3.71 17.86
CA ILE A 125 8.67 2.98 19.03
C ILE A 125 8.71 1.48 18.77
N THR A 126 8.21 1.03 17.63
CA THR A 126 8.24 -0.39 17.24
C THR A 126 9.67 -0.91 17.13
N GLY A 127 10.55 -0.16 16.48
CA GLY A 127 11.96 -0.49 16.36
C GLY A 127 12.69 -0.55 17.71
N PHE A 128 12.34 0.32 18.66
CA PHE A 128 12.86 0.29 20.01
C PHE A 128 12.49 -1.02 20.73
N PHE A 129 11.24 -1.46 20.67
CA PHE A 129 10.81 -2.74 21.26
C PHE A 129 11.56 -3.92 20.67
N ILE A 130 11.79 -3.92 19.35
CA ILE A 130 12.50 -5.00 18.68
C ILE A 130 13.99 -5.00 19.03
N ALA A 131 14.65 -3.83 18.93
CA ALA A 131 16.09 -3.73 19.07
C ALA A 131 16.60 -3.80 20.51
N TYR A 132 15.91 -3.15 21.45
CA TYR A 132 16.36 -3.05 22.82
C TYR A 132 15.69 -4.01 23.79
N LEU A 133 14.42 -4.34 23.55
CA LEU A 133 13.67 -5.26 24.41
C LEU A 133 13.60 -6.69 23.83
N SER A 134 14.26 -6.92 22.68
CA SER A 134 14.33 -8.23 22.03
C SER A 134 12.94 -8.85 21.76
N VAL A 135 11.93 -8.01 21.55
CA VAL A 135 10.59 -8.49 21.20
C VAL A 135 10.64 -9.03 19.75
N PRO A 136 10.08 -10.22 19.47
CA PRO A 136 10.03 -10.72 18.11
C PRO A 136 9.38 -9.73 17.14
N PRO A 137 9.98 -9.44 15.98
CA PRO A 137 9.48 -8.44 15.02
C PRO A 137 8.02 -8.62 14.65
N PHE A 138 7.58 -9.87 14.44
CA PHE A 138 6.20 -10.20 14.15
C PHE A 138 5.22 -9.70 15.22
N ILE A 139 5.54 -9.92 16.52
CA ILE A 139 4.66 -9.52 17.63
C ILE A 139 4.63 -7.99 17.76
N ALA A 140 5.80 -7.34 17.70
CA ALA A 140 5.89 -5.89 17.85
C ALA A 140 5.16 -5.16 16.73
N THR A 141 5.33 -5.59 15.47
CA THR A 141 4.69 -4.96 14.32
C THR A 141 3.20 -5.25 14.24
N LEU A 142 2.76 -6.45 14.66
CA LEU A 142 1.34 -6.78 14.78
C LEU A 142 0.66 -5.88 15.83
N ALA A 143 1.27 -5.71 17.00
CA ALA A 143 0.76 -4.82 18.05
C ALA A 143 0.67 -3.37 17.57
N THR A 144 1.71 -2.86 16.90
CA THR A 144 1.69 -1.53 16.29
C THR A 144 0.59 -1.39 15.25
N MET A 145 0.39 -2.40 14.41
CA MET A 145 -0.66 -2.44 13.40
C MET A 145 -2.05 -2.25 14.04
N GLU A 146 -2.36 -2.98 15.10
CA GLU A 146 -3.66 -2.90 15.79
C GLU A 146 -3.82 -1.58 16.56
N ILE A 147 -2.77 -1.08 17.22
CA ILE A 147 -2.80 0.23 17.87
C ILE A 147 -3.09 1.34 16.87
N VAL A 148 -2.36 1.38 15.77
CA VAL A 148 -2.55 2.39 14.70
C VAL A 148 -3.94 2.29 14.09
N TYR A 149 -4.45 1.08 13.88
CA TYR A 149 -5.81 0.88 13.39
C TYR A 149 -6.86 1.45 14.37
N GLY A 150 -6.75 1.10 15.64
CA GLY A 150 -7.63 1.61 16.68
C GLY A 150 -7.59 3.14 16.80
N LEU A 151 -6.38 3.73 16.77
CA LEU A 151 -6.21 5.19 16.78
C LEU A 151 -6.86 5.86 15.56
N ASN A 152 -6.69 5.30 14.36
CA ASN A 152 -7.34 5.82 13.16
C ASN A 152 -8.87 5.80 13.29
N MET A 153 -9.43 4.70 13.79
CA MET A 153 -10.89 4.57 13.99
C MET A 153 -11.42 5.57 15.01
N LEU A 154 -10.72 5.73 16.13
CA LEU A 154 -11.09 6.70 17.17
C LEU A 154 -10.98 8.14 16.63
N PHE A 155 -9.89 8.45 15.94
CA PHE A 155 -9.64 9.79 15.41
C PHE A 155 -10.67 10.20 14.34
N THR A 156 -11.06 9.29 13.46
CA THR A 156 -12.02 9.58 12.37
C THR A 156 -13.48 9.30 12.75
N ASN A 157 -13.76 8.84 13.99
CA ASN A 157 -15.07 8.29 14.36
C ASN A 157 -15.57 7.22 13.38
N ALA A 158 -14.66 6.41 12.86
CA ALA A 158 -14.91 5.38 11.84
C ALA A 158 -15.64 5.92 10.58
N THR A 159 -15.55 7.21 10.28
CA THR A 159 -16.15 7.82 9.09
C THR A 159 -15.13 8.05 7.98
N PRO A 160 -15.51 7.84 6.72
CA PRO A 160 -14.63 8.13 5.59
C PRO A 160 -14.30 9.63 5.53
N LEU A 161 -13.02 9.94 5.32
CA LEU A 161 -12.58 11.31 5.10
C LEU A 161 -12.82 11.73 3.64
N GLY A 162 -13.24 12.98 3.44
CA GLY A 162 -13.49 13.55 2.12
C GLY A 162 -13.27 15.05 2.09
N GLY A 163 -13.67 15.70 1.00
CA GLY A 163 -13.58 17.15 0.86
C GLY A 163 -12.15 17.68 0.71
N PHE A 164 -11.26 16.92 0.07
CA PHE A 164 -9.87 17.30 -0.11
C PHE A 164 -9.68 18.46 -1.10
N THR A 165 -8.59 19.21 -0.93
CA THR A 165 -8.19 20.26 -1.88
C THR A 165 -7.86 19.67 -3.25
N THR A 166 -8.06 20.46 -4.31
CA THR A 166 -7.72 20.06 -5.69
C THR A 166 -6.24 19.79 -5.86
N GLU A 167 -5.39 20.51 -5.16
CA GLU A 167 -3.94 20.28 -5.16
C GLU A 167 -3.58 18.89 -4.65
N TYR A 168 -4.20 18.46 -3.55
CA TYR A 168 -3.97 17.13 -2.99
C TYR A 168 -4.48 16.02 -3.91
N THR A 169 -5.67 16.19 -4.50
CA THR A 169 -6.23 15.21 -5.44
C THR A 169 -5.42 15.12 -6.74
N ASN A 170 -4.85 16.23 -7.21
CA ASN A 170 -3.98 16.26 -8.38
C ASN A 170 -2.66 15.52 -8.14
N VAL A 171 -2.05 15.68 -6.96
CA VAL A 171 -0.87 14.90 -6.58
C VAL A 171 -1.18 13.41 -6.55
N GLY A 172 -2.31 13.02 -5.95
CA GLY A 172 -2.74 11.62 -5.88
C GLY A 172 -3.12 11.01 -7.24
N SER A 173 -3.56 11.81 -8.20
CA SER A 173 -3.92 11.36 -9.56
C SER A 173 -2.76 11.43 -10.57
N GLY A 174 -1.56 11.83 -10.13
CA GLY A 174 -0.39 11.97 -11.01
C GLY A 174 -0.45 13.18 -11.97
N LYS A 175 -1.37 14.11 -11.75
CA LYS A 175 -1.52 15.34 -12.56
C LYS A 175 -0.74 16.54 -11.99
N PHE A 176 0.40 16.28 -11.40
CA PHE A 176 1.20 17.33 -10.76
C PHE A 176 1.89 18.29 -11.76
N LEU A 177 1.98 17.93 -13.03
CA LEU A 177 2.63 18.73 -14.08
C LEU A 177 1.77 18.90 -15.36
N GLY A 178 0.45 18.78 -15.29
CA GLY A 178 -0.46 19.06 -16.41
C GLY A 178 -1.44 17.95 -16.67
#